data_c4cd0106739b00e8b99ec2c50568b295
#
_entry.id   c4cd0106739b00e8b99ec2c50568b295
#
_cell.length_a   1.000
_cell.length_b   1.000
_cell.length_c   1.000
_cell.angle_alpha   90.00
_cell.angle_beta   90.00
_cell.angle_gamma   90.00
#
_symmetry.space_group_name_H-M   'P 1'
#
loop_
_entity.id
_entity.type
_entity.pdbx_description
1 polymer ?
#
loop_
_entity_poly.entity_id
_entity_poly.type
_entity_poly.pdbx_seq_one_letter_code
_entity_poly.pdbx_strand_id
1 'polypeptide(L)'
;MKYFIYQLRKHPLAIVGIVVILLWIFAAAFGPSMLNYTYTQLDSDHQMARPGENGHILGTDSLGRDILSRIVVGSRSILTVALFTSIVSTLIGILIGFSAGYFGGLTDTIFLRAMDILMAIPPLVLSMVVLGILGDSTIFSLTLIVSIAFVPATARVSRGVLLTEKSQEYVSAARIRGESHFYIMFVEILPNTTGPIIVEATARFAYSIMMVASLGFLGVGLQPPTPDWGMMVIENKPIIAQAPWTVLFPALAIASLVIAISIFSDFVSKVLVHER
;
A
#
# COMPACT_ATOMS: atom_id res chain seq x y z
N MET A 1 -0.13 23.82 -9.00
CA MET A 1 1.00 23.88 -8.06
C MET A 1 0.85 24.94 -6.97
N LYS A 2 0.54 26.22 -7.27
CA LYS A 2 0.36 27.28 -6.25
C LYS A 2 -0.80 26.97 -5.26
N TYR A 3 -1.92 26.46 -5.75
CA TYR A 3 -3.06 26.06 -4.92
C TYR A 3 -2.74 24.92 -3.95
N PHE A 4 -2.04 23.87 -4.44
CA PHE A 4 -1.61 22.75 -3.62
C PHE A 4 -0.70 23.22 -2.46
N ILE A 5 0.27 24.10 -2.74
CA ILE A 5 1.16 24.67 -1.71
C ILE A 5 0.38 25.53 -0.72
N TYR A 6 -0.61 26.28 -1.18
CA TYR A 6 -1.47 27.08 -0.31
C TYR A 6 -2.31 26.20 0.62
N GLN A 7 -2.92 25.15 0.10
CA GLN A 7 -3.67 24.18 0.90
C GLN A 7 -2.76 23.42 1.89
N LEU A 8 -1.56 23.06 1.47
CA LEU A 8 -0.59 22.39 2.32
C LEU A 8 -0.25 23.24 3.56
N ARG A 9 -0.09 24.55 3.39
CA ARG A 9 0.16 25.48 4.53
C ARG A 9 -1.00 25.55 5.51
N LYS A 10 -2.23 25.31 5.07
CA LYS A 10 -3.44 25.29 5.92
C LYS A 10 -3.61 23.97 6.68
N HIS A 11 -2.94 22.93 6.27
CA HIS A 11 -3.02 21.59 6.87
C HIS A 11 -1.66 21.13 7.41
N PRO A 12 -1.23 21.61 8.61
CA PRO A 12 0.10 21.28 9.14
C PRO A 12 0.33 19.79 9.35
N LEU A 13 -0.73 19.02 9.66
CA LEU A 13 -0.65 17.56 9.76
C LEU A 13 -0.25 16.89 8.43
N ALA A 14 -0.69 17.44 7.30
CA ALA A 14 -0.29 16.91 5.99
C ALA A 14 1.22 17.11 5.73
N ILE A 15 1.80 18.22 6.22
CA ILE A 15 3.25 18.43 6.14
C ILE A 15 3.99 17.37 6.94
N VAL A 16 3.53 17.08 8.17
CA VAL A 16 4.13 16.02 9.01
C VAL A 16 4.03 14.66 8.29
N GLY A 17 2.86 14.33 7.74
CA GLY A 17 2.68 13.09 6.98
C GLY A 17 3.66 12.98 5.80
N ILE A 18 3.79 14.05 5.00
CA ILE A 18 4.72 14.08 3.86
C ILE A 18 6.18 13.92 4.33
N VAL A 19 6.58 14.62 5.40
CA VAL A 19 7.94 14.50 5.94
C VAL A 19 8.23 13.07 6.38
N VAL A 20 7.32 12.41 7.10
CA VAL A 20 7.50 11.02 7.54
C VAL A 20 7.57 10.08 6.34
N ILE A 21 6.73 10.27 5.31
CA ILE A 21 6.80 9.47 4.08
C ILE A 21 8.16 9.64 3.39
N LEU A 22 8.63 10.88 3.24
CA LEU A 22 9.94 11.17 2.63
C LEU A 22 11.09 10.58 3.44
N LEU A 23 11.02 10.59 4.77
CA LEU A 23 12.02 9.94 5.63
C LEU A 23 12.06 8.42 5.40
N TRP A 24 10.90 7.75 5.28
CA TRP A 24 10.85 6.32 4.97
C TRP A 24 11.32 6.00 3.56
N ILE A 25 11.00 6.83 2.56
CA ILE A 25 11.54 6.70 1.19
C ILE A 25 13.05 6.87 1.19
N PHE A 26 13.56 7.88 1.91
CA PHE A 26 15.00 8.09 2.05
C PHE A 26 15.68 6.91 2.75
N ALA A 27 15.11 6.41 3.85
CA ALA A 27 15.60 5.23 4.56
C ALA A 27 15.61 3.99 3.65
N ALA A 28 14.57 3.77 2.85
CA ALA A 28 14.51 2.67 1.90
C ALA A 28 15.55 2.77 0.77
N ALA A 29 15.81 3.98 0.26
CA ALA A 29 16.73 4.20 -0.85
C ALA A 29 18.21 4.17 -0.42
N PHE A 30 18.53 4.92 0.62
CA PHE A 30 19.91 5.22 1.01
C PHE A 30 20.32 4.56 2.33
N GLY A 31 19.35 4.21 3.19
CA GLY A 31 19.60 3.66 4.52
C GLY A 31 20.53 2.45 4.53
N PRO A 32 20.36 1.43 3.66
CA PRO A 32 21.23 0.25 3.66
C PRO A 32 22.72 0.57 3.50
N SER A 33 23.08 1.65 2.78
CA SER A 33 24.48 2.07 2.61
C SER A 33 25.02 2.89 3.77
N MET A 34 24.17 3.33 4.70
CA MET A 34 24.55 4.14 5.86
C MET A 34 24.64 3.32 7.14
N LEU A 35 24.32 2.04 7.09
CA LEU A 35 24.30 1.15 8.26
C LEU A 35 25.65 0.50 8.50
N ASN A 36 26.02 0.35 9.78
CA ASN A 36 27.24 -0.33 10.20
C ASN A 36 27.09 -1.86 10.19
N TYR A 37 25.87 -2.37 10.35
CA TYR A 37 25.55 -3.78 10.40
C TYR A 37 24.67 -4.19 9.22
N THR A 38 24.89 -5.40 8.71
CA THR A 38 23.97 -5.97 7.72
C THR A 38 22.74 -6.58 8.42
N TYR A 39 21.58 -6.55 7.78
CA TYR A 39 20.32 -7.06 8.34
C TYR A 39 20.32 -8.59 8.58
N THR A 40 21.29 -9.32 8.00
CA THR A 40 21.46 -10.77 8.15
C THR A 40 22.59 -11.15 9.09
N GLN A 41 23.43 -10.19 9.49
CA GLN A 41 24.55 -10.43 10.38
C GLN A 41 24.06 -10.86 11.76
N LEU A 42 24.61 -11.97 12.26
CA LEU A 42 24.32 -12.50 13.57
C LEU A 42 25.46 -12.09 14.51
N ASP A 43 25.11 -11.50 15.64
CA ASP A 43 26.02 -11.21 16.74
C ASP A 43 25.62 -12.10 17.92
N SER A 44 26.21 -13.29 17.98
CA SER A 44 25.88 -14.31 18.98
C SER A 44 26.25 -13.89 20.40
N ASP A 45 27.23 -12.99 20.57
CA ASP A 45 27.66 -12.49 21.85
C ASP A 45 26.75 -11.39 22.41
N HIS A 46 25.98 -10.77 21.56
CA HIS A 46 25.10 -9.64 21.91
C HIS A 46 23.63 -9.89 21.53
N GLN A 47 23.13 -11.09 21.83
CA GLN A 47 21.70 -11.40 21.68
C GLN A 47 20.88 -10.59 22.66
N MET A 48 19.74 -10.03 22.19
CA MET A 48 18.85 -9.17 23.00
C MET A 48 19.57 -7.98 23.64
N ALA A 49 20.64 -7.45 23.00
CA ALA A 49 21.31 -6.24 23.47
C ALA A 49 20.33 -5.07 23.50
N ARG A 50 20.44 -4.23 24.53
CA ARG A 50 19.57 -3.06 24.69
C ARG A 50 19.90 -1.99 23.65
N PRO A 51 18.92 -1.09 23.37
CA PRO A 51 19.19 0.09 22.54
C PRO A 51 20.40 0.88 23.05
N GLY A 52 21.36 1.15 22.15
CA GLY A 52 22.60 1.87 22.44
C GLY A 52 23.76 0.98 22.96
N GLU A 53 23.55 -0.29 23.25
CA GLU A 53 24.63 -1.20 23.67
C GLU A 53 25.40 -1.72 22.45
N ASN A 54 26.71 -1.86 22.61
CA ASN A 54 27.64 -2.47 21.64
C ASN A 54 27.56 -1.94 20.21
N GLY A 55 27.15 -0.67 20.04
CA GLY A 55 27.00 -0.02 18.75
C GLY A 55 25.65 -0.28 18.06
N HIS A 56 24.76 -1.06 18.66
CA HIS A 56 23.41 -1.32 18.17
C HIS A 56 22.42 -0.24 18.62
N ILE A 57 22.14 0.75 17.75
CA ILE A 57 21.32 1.94 18.09
C ILE A 57 19.94 1.54 18.62
N LEU A 58 19.25 0.59 18.00
CA LEU A 58 17.95 0.09 18.43
C LEU A 58 18.03 -1.29 19.14
N GLY A 59 19.24 -1.76 19.43
CA GLY A 59 19.48 -3.06 20.02
C GLY A 59 19.42 -4.20 19.01
N THR A 60 19.44 -5.44 19.53
CA THR A 60 19.41 -6.66 18.73
C THR A 60 18.22 -7.54 19.10
N ASP A 61 17.88 -8.46 18.20
CA ASP A 61 16.83 -9.46 18.41
C ASP A 61 17.35 -10.74 19.11
N SER A 62 16.51 -11.76 19.22
CA SER A 62 16.84 -13.04 19.85
C SER A 62 17.99 -13.80 19.17
N LEU A 63 18.31 -13.49 17.93
CA LEU A 63 19.40 -14.08 17.17
C LEU A 63 20.63 -13.16 17.07
N GLY A 64 20.62 -12.00 17.75
CA GLY A 64 21.69 -11.01 17.67
C GLY A 64 21.66 -10.17 16.39
N ARG A 65 20.56 -10.16 15.62
CA ARG A 65 20.44 -9.33 14.41
C ARG A 65 20.11 -7.88 14.78
N ASP A 66 20.77 -6.92 14.14
CA ASP A 66 20.55 -5.49 14.39
C ASP A 66 19.16 -5.04 13.97
N ILE A 67 18.39 -4.48 14.92
CA ILE A 67 17.00 -4.09 14.70
C ILE A 67 16.90 -2.89 13.75
N LEU A 68 17.80 -1.90 13.86
CA LEU A 68 17.79 -0.73 12.99
C LEU A 68 18.00 -1.16 11.52
N SER A 69 18.98 -2.01 11.28
CA SER A 69 19.27 -2.51 9.94
C SER A 69 18.09 -3.26 9.34
N ARG A 70 17.41 -4.09 10.13
CA ARG A 70 16.22 -4.83 9.70
C ARG A 70 15.03 -3.90 9.41
N ILE A 71 14.83 -2.88 10.22
CA ILE A 71 13.76 -1.88 10.00
C ILE A 71 14.02 -1.08 8.72
N VAL A 72 15.24 -0.59 8.54
CA VAL A 72 15.63 0.20 7.36
C VAL A 72 15.53 -0.62 6.07
N VAL A 73 16.04 -1.84 6.05
CA VAL A 73 15.91 -2.71 4.86
C VAL A 73 14.47 -3.15 4.64
N GLY A 74 13.72 -3.46 5.70
CA GLY A 74 12.31 -3.82 5.65
C GLY A 74 11.41 -2.70 5.09
N SER A 75 11.81 -1.43 5.26
CA SER A 75 11.08 -0.30 4.65
C SER A 75 11.04 -0.38 3.13
N ARG A 76 12.14 -0.86 2.49
CA ARG A 76 12.18 -1.07 1.04
C ARG A 76 11.15 -2.11 0.60
N SER A 77 11.07 -3.23 1.31
CA SER A 77 10.15 -4.31 0.99
C SER A 77 8.69 -3.88 1.10
N ILE A 78 8.30 -3.28 2.24
CA ILE A 78 6.91 -2.88 2.49
C ILE A 78 6.45 -1.76 1.54
N LEU A 79 7.30 -0.75 1.28
CA LEU A 79 7.00 0.33 0.34
C LEU A 79 6.87 -0.20 -1.09
N THR A 80 7.74 -1.12 -1.51
CA THR A 80 7.69 -1.72 -2.84
C THR A 80 6.40 -2.51 -3.03
N VAL A 81 6.08 -3.44 -2.12
CA VAL A 81 4.85 -4.23 -2.20
C VAL A 81 3.62 -3.32 -2.20
N ALA A 82 3.56 -2.36 -1.28
CA ALA A 82 2.40 -1.48 -1.17
C ALA A 82 2.21 -0.58 -2.40
N LEU A 83 3.29 -0.04 -2.95
CA LEU A 83 3.24 0.82 -4.14
C LEU A 83 2.75 0.02 -5.36
N PHE A 84 3.37 -1.13 -5.63
CA PHE A 84 2.97 -1.93 -6.78
C PHE A 84 1.56 -2.52 -6.60
N THR A 85 1.17 -2.90 -5.39
CA THR A 85 -0.22 -3.32 -5.10
C THR A 85 -1.21 -2.21 -5.42
N SER A 86 -0.95 -0.98 -4.99
CA SER A 86 -1.81 0.16 -5.28
C SER A 86 -1.90 0.42 -6.79
N ILE A 87 -0.78 0.41 -7.51
CA ILE A 87 -0.74 0.62 -8.97
C ILE A 87 -1.52 -0.50 -9.69
N VAL A 88 -1.21 -1.75 -9.43
CA VAL A 88 -1.81 -2.90 -10.11
C VAL A 88 -3.30 -2.99 -9.83
N SER A 89 -3.73 -2.87 -8.56
CA SER A 89 -5.15 -2.90 -8.22
C SER A 89 -5.93 -1.74 -8.82
N THR A 90 -5.32 -0.55 -8.91
CA THR A 90 -5.93 0.62 -9.53
C THR A 90 -6.07 0.45 -11.04
N LEU A 91 -5.02 0.02 -11.73
CA LEU A 91 -5.07 -0.19 -13.18
C LEU A 91 -6.10 -1.25 -13.56
N ILE A 92 -6.08 -2.42 -12.90
CA ILE A 92 -7.05 -3.49 -13.16
C ILE A 92 -8.46 -3.03 -12.78
N GLY A 93 -8.61 -2.33 -11.64
CA GLY A 93 -9.88 -1.78 -11.19
C GLY A 93 -10.48 -0.78 -12.16
N ILE A 94 -9.67 0.12 -12.76
CA ILE A 94 -10.11 1.03 -13.81
C ILE A 94 -10.57 0.26 -15.05
N LEU A 95 -9.78 -0.70 -15.52
CA LEU A 95 -10.14 -1.50 -16.70
C LEU A 95 -11.48 -2.21 -16.51
N ILE A 96 -11.67 -2.88 -15.39
CA ILE A 96 -12.93 -3.61 -15.09
C ILE A 96 -14.07 -2.61 -14.86
N GLY A 97 -13.88 -1.61 -14.00
CA GLY A 97 -14.92 -0.66 -13.63
C GLY A 97 -15.40 0.19 -14.82
N PHE A 98 -14.46 0.65 -15.66
CA PHE A 98 -14.79 1.41 -16.86
C PHE A 98 -15.49 0.54 -17.90
N SER A 99 -15.01 -0.69 -18.13
CA SER A 99 -15.68 -1.61 -19.05
C SER A 99 -17.10 -1.93 -18.59
N ALA A 100 -17.29 -2.26 -17.32
CA ALA A 100 -18.60 -2.55 -16.74
C ALA A 100 -19.56 -1.35 -16.86
N GLY A 101 -19.14 -0.17 -16.42
CA GLY A 101 -19.97 1.04 -16.44
C GLY A 101 -20.24 1.57 -17.84
N TYR A 102 -19.27 1.46 -18.77
CA TYR A 102 -19.41 1.99 -20.12
C TYR A 102 -20.35 1.15 -20.96
N PHE A 103 -20.16 -0.17 -21.04
CA PHE A 103 -20.97 -1.06 -21.85
C PHE A 103 -22.32 -1.37 -21.19
N GLY A 104 -22.36 -1.49 -19.86
CA GLY A 104 -23.59 -1.80 -19.13
C GLY A 104 -24.14 -3.20 -19.41
N GLY A 105 -25.42 -3.43 -19.12
CA GLY A 105 -26.12 -4.68 -19.46
C GLY A 105 -25.44 -5.95 -18.90
N LEU A 106 -25.22 -6.96 -19.76
CA LEU A 106 -24.56 -8.21 -19.38
C LEU A 106 -23.13 -8.03 -18.95
N THR A 107 -22.36 -7.14 -19.60
CA THR A 107 -20.97 -6.85 -19.24
C THR A 107 -20.88 -6.36 -17.80
N ASP A 108 -21.72 -5.40 -17.44
CA ASP A 108 -21.83 -4.88 -16.09
C ASP A 108 -22.20 -5.96 -15.07
N THR A 109 -23.21 -6.75 -15.41
CA THR A 109 -23.68 -7.84 -14.53
C THR A 109 -22.59 -8.89 -14.29
N ILE A 110 -21.88 -9.33 -15.32
CA ILE A 110 -20.84 -10.37 -15.19
C ILE A 110 -19.68 -9.86 -14.34
N PHE A 111 -19.15 -8.65 -14.65
CA PHE A 111 -18.05 -8.09 -13.89
C PHE A 111 -18.42 -7.83 -12.43
N LEU A 112 -19.59 -7.26 -12.16
CA LEU A 112 -20.03 -7.02 -10.79
C LEU A 112 -20.21 -8.32 -10.01
N ARG A 113 -20.80 -9.37 -10.62
CA ARG A 113 -20.93 -10.69 -9.95
C ARG A 113 -19.58 -11.33 -9.64
N ALA A 114 -18.61 -11.23 -10.56
CA ALA A 114 -17.25 -11.70 -10.30
C ALA A 114 -16.60 -10.94 -9.12
N MET A 115 -16.78 -9.61 -9.07
CA MET A 115 -16.29 -8.80 -7.96
C MET A 115 -17.02 -9.10 -6.65
N ASP A 116 -18.33 -9.37 -6.69
CA ASP A 116 -19.11 -9.75 -5.51
C ASP A 116 -18.61 -11.06 -4.91
N ILE A 117 -18.27 -12.05 -5.72
CA ILE A 117 -17.69 -13.34 -5.28
C ILE A 117 -16.37 -13.11 -4.56
N LEU A 118 -15.48 -12.28 -5.13
CA LEU A 118 -14.19 -11.97 -4.49
C LEU A 118 -14.37 -11.20 -3.17
N MET A 119 -15.33 -10.28 -3.10
CA MET A 119 -15.61 -9.51 -1.89
C MET A 119 -16.35 -10.28 -0.80
N ALA A 120 -16.95 -11.43 -1.12
CA ALA A 120 -17.56 -12.31 -0.13
C ALA A 120 -16.51 -12.90 0.84
N ILE A 121 -15.24 -12.96 0.40
CA ILE A 121 -14.12 -13.41 1.22
C ILE A 121 -13.37 -12.16 1.74
N PRO A 122 -13.17 -12.01 3.07
CA PRO A 122 -12.35 -10.93 3.59
C PRO A 122 -10.96 -10.91 2.92
N PRO A 123 -10.47 -9.73 2.46
CA PRO A 123 -9.20 -9.63 1.72
C PRO A 123 -8.01 -10.30 2.42
N LEU A 124 -7.92 -10.17 3.75
CA LEU A 124 -6.87 -10.80 4.55
C LEU A 124 -6.93 -12.32 4.47
N VAL A 125 -8.13 -12.89 4.62
CA VAL A 125 -8.33 -14.35 4.57
C VAL A 125 -8.04 -14.89 3.16
N LEU A 126 -8.52 -14.20 2.12
CA LEU A 126 -8.21 -14.55 0.73
C LEU A 126 -6.70 -14.60 0.50
N SER A 127 -6.00 -13.54 0.93
CA SER A 127 -4.54 -13.45 0.76
C SER A 127 -3.80 -14.55 1.53
N MET A 128 -4.20 -14.83 2.78
CA MET A 128 -3.61 -15.91 3.58
C MET A 128 -3.76 -17.28 2.93
N VAL A 129 -4.98 -17.60 2.47
CA VAL A 129 -5.26 -18.89 1.85
C VAL A 129 -4.44 -19.08 0.59
N VAL A 130 -4.41 -18.06 -0.27
CA VAL A 130 -3.67 -18.16 -1.55
C VAL A 130 -2.16 -18.23 -1.31
N LEU A 131 -1.61 -17.43 -0.40
CA LEU A 131 -0.18 -17.50 -0.03
C LEU A 131 0.18 -18.85 0.60
N GLY A 132 -0.70 -19.37 1.46
CA GLY A 132 -0.51 -20.69 2.08
C GLY A 132 -0.50 -21.85 1.06
N ILE A 133 -1.30 -21.76 0.01
CA ILE A 133 -1.31 -22.75 -1.08
C ILE A 133 -0.04 -22.65 -1.94
N LEU A 134 0.41 -21.43 -2.25
CA LEU A 134 1.61 -21.22 -3.06
C LEU A 134 2.90 -21.64 -2.32
N GLY A 135 2.90 -21.59 -1.00
CA GLY A 135 4.05 -21.99 -0.16
C GLY A 135 5.25 -21.05 -0.25
N ASP A 136 5.19 -19.98 -1.03
CA ASP A 136 6.27 -19.02 -1.22
C ASP A 136 5.74 -17.58 -1.16
N SER A 137 6.30 -16.78 -0.24
CA SER A 137 5.95 -15.38 -0.02
C SER A 137 7.08 -14.46 -0.47
N THR A 138 7.10 -14.18 -1.77
CA THR A 138 8.00 -13.21 -2.39
C THR A 138 7.33 -11.83 -2.49
N ILE A 139 8.13 -10.79 -2.78
CA ILE A 139 7.60 -9.46 -3.11
C ILE A 139 6.59 -9.53 -4.24
N PHE A 140 6.84 -10.37 -5.25
CA PHE A 140 5.96 -10.54 -6.40
C PHE A 140 4.64 -11.22 -6.02
N SER A 141 4.68 -12.37 -5.33
CA SER A 141 3.48 -13.11 -4.93
C SER A 141 2.60 -12.29 -3.98
N LEU A 142 3.20 -11.62 -2.98
CA LEU A 142 2.49 -10.70 -2.09
C LEU A 142 1.82 -9.56 -2.86
N THR A 143 2.57 -8.90 -3.76
CA THR A 143 2.02 -7.80 -4.57
C THR A 143 0.83 -8.28 -5.39
N LEU A 144 0.95 -9.40 -6.10
CA LEU A 144 -0.10 -9.91 -6.98
C LEU A 144 -1.36 -10.26 -6.19
N ILE A 145 -1.20 -11.02 -5.10
CA ILE A 145 -2.33 -11.54 -4.31
C ILE A 145 -3.07 -10.40 -3.61
N VAL A 146 -2.35 -9.48 -2.98
CA VAL A 146 -2.97 -8.32 -2.31
C VAL A 146 -3.61 -7.39 -3.34
N SER A 147 -3.03 -7.26 -4.55
CA SER A 147 -3.66 -6.52 -5.65
C SER A 147 -5.01 -7.12 -6.04
N ILE A 148 -5.06 -8.42 -6.27
CA ILE A 148 -6.30 -9.14 -6.62
C ILE A 148 -7.37 -8.92 -5.54
N ALA A 149 -7.00 -8.99 -4.27
CA ALA A 149 -7.91 -8.77 -3.15
C ALA A 149 -8.49 -7.34 -3.11
N PHE A 150 -7.78 -6.33 -3.65
CA PHE A 150 -8.23 -4.94 -3.68
C PHE A 150 -8.91 -4.51 -4.98
N VAL A 151 -8.72 -5.24 -6.09
CA VAL A 151 -9.35 -4.95 -7.39
C VAL A 151 -10.86 -4.71 -7.29
N PRO A 152 -11.65 -5.52 -6.55
CA PRO A 152 -13.11 -5.34 -6.52
C PRO A 152 -13.56 -3.98 -6.01
N ALA A 153 -12.92 -3.51 -4.93
CA ALA A 153 -13.27 -2.21 -4.35
C ALA A 153 -12.92 -1.07 -5.31
N THR A 154 -11.73 -1.10 -5.92
CA THR A 154 -11.31 -0.10 -6.89
C THR A 154 -12.15 -0.13 -8.17
N ALA A 155 -12.56 -1.32 -8.64
CA ALA A 155 -13.45 -1.45 -9.79
C ALA A 155 -14.83 -0.82 -9.54
N ARG A 156 -15.39 -0.97 -8.33
CA ARG A 156 -16.66 -0.32 -7.97
C ARG A 156 -16.55 1.19 -7.93
N VAL A 157 -15.48 1.74 -7.36
CA VAL A 157 -15.25 3.20 -7.34
C VAL A 157 -15.08 3.71 -8.75
N SER A 158 -14.23 3.08 -9.57
CA SER A 158 -13.97 3.47 -10.96
C SER A 158 -15.26 3.43 -11.82
N ARG A 159 -16.08 2.39 -11.62
CA ARG A 159 -17.40 2.29 -12.28
C ARG A 159 -18.32 3.44 -11.87
N GLY A 160 -18.41 3.75 -10.58
CA GLY A 160 -19.26 4.83 -10.08
C GLY A 160 -18.88 6.18 -10.70
N VAL A 161 -17.58 6.48 -10.71
CA VAL A 161 -17.05 7.73 -11.28
C VAL A 161 -17.30 7.78 -12.79
N LEU A 162 -17.09 6.68 -13.53
CA LEU A 162 -17.38 6.61 -14.95
C LEU A 162 -18.86 6.85 -15.26
N LEU A 163 -19.78 6.28 -14.48
CA LEU A 163 -21.22 6.47 -14.70
C LEU A 163 -21.64 7.94 -14.56
N THR A 164 -21.03 8.66 -13.63
CA THR A 164 -21.26 10.11 -13.47
C THR A 164 -20.77 10.89 -14.70
N GLU A 165 -19.55 10.61 -15.18
CA GLU A 165 -18.98 11.32 -16.33
C GLU A 165 -19.61 10.91 -17.67
N LYS A 166 -20.06 9.66 -17.79
CA LYS A 166 -20.69 9.14 -19.04
C LYS A 166 -21.93 9.91 -19.45
N SER A 167 -22.62 10.58 -18.52
CA SER A 167 -23.81 11.38 -18.77
C SER A 167 -23.53 12.83 -19.22
N GLN A 168 -22.26 13.25 -19.24
CA GLN A 168 -21.87 14.60 -19.60
C GLN A 168 -21.96 14.88 -21.11
N GLU A 169 -22.17 16.14 -21.46
CA GLU A 169 -22.38 16.58 -22.86
C GLU A 169 -21.16 16.30 -23.74
N TYR A 170 -19.95 16.44 -23.22
CA TYR A 170 -18.72 16.19 -23.99
C TYR A 170 -18.59 14.71 -24.43
N VAL A 171 -19.12 13.79 -23.64
CA VAL A 171 -19.15 12.35 -23.99
C VAL A 171 -20.17 12.12 -25.13
N SER A 172 -21.29 12.78 -25.07
CA SER A 172 -22.29 12.73 -26.15
C SER A 172 -21.75 13.31 -27.45
N ALA A 173 -21.02 14.44 -27.37
CA ALA A 173 -20.34 15.04 -28.52
C ALA A 173 -19.27 14.09 -29.12
N ALA A 174 -18.48 13.42 -28.29
CA ALA A 174 -17.48 12.44 -28.76
C ALA A 174 -18.17 11.27 -29.52
N ARG A 175 -19.31 10.78 -29.03
CA ARG A 175 -20.08 9.74 -29.72
C ARG A 175 -20.60 10.23 -31.08
N ILE A 176 -21.11 11.46 -31.18
CA ILE A 176 -21.58 12.04 -32.45
C ILE A 176 -20.42 12.18 -33.44
N ARG A 177 -19.22 12.49 -32.99
CA ARG A 177 -17.99 12.51 -33.82
C ARG A 177 -17.59 11.13 -34.33
N GLY A 178 -18.21 10.05 -33.84
CA GLY A 178 -17.88 8.66 -34.25
C GLY A 178 -16.63 8.10 -33.59
N GLU A 179 -16.21 8.66 -32.46
CA GLU A 179 -15.03 8.17 -31.73
C GLU A 179 -15.24 6.75 -31.22
N SER A 180 -14.15 5.98 -31.18
CA SER A 180 -14.20 4.61 -30.69
C SER A 180 -14.50 4.55 -29.19
N HIS A 181 -15.10 3.44 -28.72
CA HIS A 181 -15.42 3.25 -27.31
C HIS A 181 -14.16 3.33 -26.41
N PHE A 182 -13.03 2.80 -26.89
CA PHE A 182 -11.76 2.88 -26.18
C PHE A 182 -11.28 4.34 -26.05
N TYR A 183 -11.38 5.13 -27.15
CA TYR A 183 -11.03 6.54 -27.15
C TYR A 183 -11.89 7.31 -26.16
N ILE A 184 -13.20 7.09 -26.18
CA ILE A 184 -14.12 7.77 -25.26
C ILE A 184 -13.79 7.43 -23.79
N MET A 185 -13.56 6.16 -23.46
CA MET A 185 -13.24 5.74 -22.09
C MET A 185 -11.91 6.29 -21.58
N PHE A 186 -10.84 6.15 -22.36
CA PHE A 186 -9.49 6.40 -21.86
C PHE A 186 -8.91 7.76 -22.26
N VAL A 187 -9.42 8.40 -23.28
CA VAL A 187 -8.94 9.72 -23.73
C VAL A 187 -9.89 10.84 -23.34
N GLU A 188 -11.20 10.62 -23.37
CA GLU A 188 -12.18 11.65 -23.00
C GLU A 188 -12.57 11.56 -21.51
N ILE A 189 -12.97 10.39 -21.00
CA ILE A 189 -13.50 10.23 -19.64
C ILE A 189 -12.38 10.13 -18.59
N LEU A 190 -11.39 9.29 -18.79
CA LEU A 190 -10.34 9.03 -17.77
C LEU A 190 -9.65 10.30 -17.27
N PRO A 191 -9.24 11.27 -18.12
CA PRO A 191 -8.60 12.50 -17.64
C PRO A 191 -9.51 13.33 -16.72
N ASN A 192 -10.85 13.30 -16.95
CA ASN A 192 -11.82 14.03 -16.14
C ASN A 192 -12.14 13.31 -14.81
N THR A 193 -11.77 12.04 -14.67
CA THR A 193 -11.98 11.21 -13.48
C THR A 193 -10.74 11.04 -12.62
N THR A 194 -9.62 11.65 -12.99
CA THR A 194 -8.32 11.47 -12.31
C THR A 194 -8.35 11.83 -10.83
N GLY A 195 -9.09 12.86 -10.43
CA GLY A 195 -9.20 13.26 -9.03
C GLY A 195 -9.66 12.10 -8.11
N PRO A 196 -10.90 11.60 -8.29
CA PRO A 196 -11.40 10.45 -7.52
C PRO A 196 -10.53 9.20 -7.62
N ILE A 197 -9.92 8.93 -8.79
CA ILE A 197 -9.05 7.76 -8.99
C ILE A 197 -7.74 7.89 -8.20
N ILE A 198 -7.13 9.08 -8.16
CA ILE A 198 -5.91 9.31 -7.35
C ILE A 198 -6.24 9.16 -5.86
N VAL A 199 -7.37 9.67 -5.41
CA VAL A 199 -7.82 9.48 -4.02
C VAL A 199 -7.97 8.00 -3.69
N GLU A 200 -8.62 7.22 -4.55
CA GLU A 200 -8.76 5.77 -4.38
C GLU A 200 -7.38 5.08 -4.36
N ALA A 201 -6.48 5.43 -5.30
CA ALA A 201 -5.13 4.84 -5.35
C ALA A 201 -4.31 5.14 -4.08
N THR A 202 -4.38 6.36 -3.54
CA THR A 202 -3.69 6.70 -2.28
C THR A 202 -4.27 5.96 -1.09
N ALA A 203 -5.59 5.76 -1.03
CA ALA A 203 -6.23 4.94 -0.02
C ALA A 203 -5.79 3.46 -0.13
N ARG A 204 -5.74 2.89 -1.36
CA ARG A 204 -5.22 1.53 -1.59
C ARG A 204 -3.78 1.39 -1.14
N PHE A 205 -2.95 2.40 -1.36
CA PHE A 205 -1.57 2.38 -0.87
C PHE A 205 -1.50 2.27 0.67
N ALA A 206 -2.29 3.05 1.40
CA ALA A 206 -2.37 2.95 2.86
C ALA A 206 -2.86 1.56 3.33
N TYR A 207 -3.95 1.07 2.73
CA TYR A 207 -4.48 -0.26 3.05
C TYR A 207 -3.51 -1.38 2.71
N SER A 208 -2.71 -1.24 1.64
CA SER A 208 -1.71 -2.24 1.26
C SER A 208 -0.63 -2.39 2.32
N ILE A 209 -0.15 -1.31 2.93
CA ILE A 209 0.83 -1.36 4.02
C ILE A 209 0.25 -2.11 5.22
N MET A 210 -0.99 -1.78 5.63
CA MET A 210 -1.67 -2.47 6.72
C MET A 210 -1.83 -3.96 6.43
N MET A 211 -2.19 -4.30 5.18
CA MET A 211 -2.40 -5.68 4.75
C MET A 211 -1.11 -6.48 4.80
N VAL A 212 -0.02 -5.94 4.23
CA VAL A 212 1.30 -6.59 4.22
C VAL A 212 1.81 -6.79 5.65
N ALA A 213 1.72 -5.77 6.50
CA ALA A 213 2.10 -5.88 7.91
C ALA A 213 1.27 -6.94 8.66
N SER A 214 -0.05 -7.02 8.37
CA SER A 214 -0.93 -8.03 8.97
C SER A 214 -0.59 -9.44 8.51
N LEU A 215 -0.30 -9.64 7.21
CA LEU A 215 0.14 -10.93 6.67
C LEU A 215 1.48 -11.36 7.30
N GLY A 216 2.43 -10.42 7.45
CA GLY A 216 3.68 -10.66 8.18
C GLY A 216 3.44 -11.07 9.63
N PHE A 217 2.59 -10.35 10.36
CA PHE A 217 2.23 -10.68 11.74
C PHE A 217 1.55 -12.06 11.86
N LEU A 218 0.85 -12.53 10.84
CA LEU A 218 0.24 -13.86 10.79
C LEU A 218 1.20 -14.96 10.30
N GLY A 219 2.47 -14.61 10.04
CA GLY A 219 3.51 -15.57 9.65
C GLY A 219 3.53 -15.93 8.17
N VAL A 220 2.69 -15.29 7.34
CA VAL A 220 2.63 -15.50 5.88
C VAL A 220 3.20 -14.32 5.08
N GLY A 221 3.92 -13.40 5.73
CA GLY A 221 4.67 -12.31 5.11
C GLY A 221 5.93 -12.77 4.38
N LEU A 222 6.80 -11.80 4.05
CA LEU A 222 8.08 -12.10 3.42
C LEU A 222 8.93 -13.01 4.31
N GLN A 223 9.43 -14.09 3.71
CA GLN A 223 10.24 -15.06 4.45
C GLN A 223 11.70 -14.59 4.59
N PRO A 224 12.38 -15.02 5.67
CA PRO A 224 13.82 -14.80 5.82
C PRO A 224 14.61 -15.25 4.57
N PRO A 225 15.71 -14.57 4.21
CA PRO A 225 16.39 -13.54 5.01
C PRO A 225 15.79 -12.13 4.90
N THR A 226 14.83 -11.89 3.98
CA THR A 226 14.25 -10.55 3.75
C THR A 226 13.49 -10.06 4.99
N PRO A 227 13.87 -8.91 5.59
CA PRO A 227 13.18 -8.41 6.76
C PRO A 227 11.77 -7.90 6.40
N ASP A 228 10.81 -8.32 7.20
CA ASP A 228 9.40 -7.89 7.15
C ASP A 228 9.01 -7.38 8.54
N TRP A 229 8.46 -6.17 8.62
CA TRP A 229 8.15 -5.55 9.91
C TRP A 229 7.10 -6.33 10.71
N GLY A 230 6.11 -6.92 10.04
CA GLY A 230 5.11 -7.78 10.68
C GLY A 230 5.73 -9.08 11.21
N MET A 231 6.60 -9.71 10.40
CA MET A 231 7.35 -10.90 10.81
C MET A 231 8.27 -10.59 12.00
N MET A 232 8.95 -9.43 12.01
CA MET A 232 9.79 -9.03 13.14
C MET A 232 9.01 -8.97 14.45
N VAL A 233 7.76 -8.49 14.40
CA VAL A 233 6.88 -8.43 15.58
C VAL A 233 6.53 -9.83 16.07
N ILE A 234 6.10 -10.75 15.19
CA ILE A 234 5.67 -12.10 15.62
C ILE A 234 6.84 -12.97 16.04
N GLU A 235 7.99 -12.89 15.34
CA GLU A 235 9.22 -13.62 15.70
C GLU A 235 9.69 -13.28 17.14
N ASN A 236 9.59 -12.02 17.55
CA ASN A 236 10.09 -11.53 18.82
C ASN A 236 9.01 -11.46 19.92
N LYS A 237 7.75 -11.77 19.61
CA LYS A 237 6.64 -11.81 20.60
C LYS A 237 6.96 -12.64 21.84
N PRO A 238 7.59 -13.83 21.75
CA PRO A 238 7.90 -14.65 22.93
C PRO A 238 8.85 -13.98 23.93
N ILE A 239 9.71 -13.08 23.48
CA ILE A 239 10.72 -12.39 24.30
C ILE A 239 10.33 -10.95 24.67
N ILE A 240 9.08 -10.52 24.41
CA ILE A 240 8.64 -9.13 24.63
C ILE A 240 8.82 -8.65 26.07
N ALA A 241 8.69 -9.52 27.05
CA ALA A 241 8.90 -9.19 28.45
C ALA A 241 10.38 -8.91 28.80
N GLN A 242 11.31 -9.50 28.06
CA GLN A 242 12.76 -9.39 28.28
C GLN A 242 13.38 -8.31 27.40
N ALA A 243 12.92 -8.23 26.14
CA ALA A 243 13.44 -7.33 25.13
C ALA A 243 12.29 -6.61 24.39
N PRO A 244 11.54 -5.69 25.05
CA PRO A 244 10.37 -5.06 24.45
C PRO A 244 10.68 -4.22 23.18
N TRP A 245 11.88 -3.71 23.05
CA TRP A 245 12.31 -2.92 21.89
C TRP A 245 12.27 -3.72 20.57
N THR A 246 12.46 -5.05 20.64
CA THR A 246 12.44 -5.94 19.47
C THR A 246 11.08 -5.98 18.78
N VAL A 247 10.01 -5.70 19.52
CA VAL A 247 8.62 -5.63 19.05
C VAL A 247 8.18 -4.18 18.85
N LEU A 248 8.53 -3.28 19.80
CA LEU A 248 8.06 -1.90 19.78
C LEU A 248 8.58 -1.11 18.57
N PHE A 249 9.85 -1.23 18.21
CA PHE A 249 10.39 -0.44 17.09
C PHE A 249 9.80 -0.84 15.73
N PRO A 250 9.69 -2.13 15.36
CA PRO A 250 8.98 -2.50 14.13
C PRO A 250 7.50 -2.08 14.14
N ALA A 251 6.81 -2.20 15.27
CA ALA A 251 5.42 -1.77 15.40
C ALA A 251 5.26 -0.26 15.21
N LEU A 252 6.16 0.55 15.80
CA LEU A 252 6.20 2.00 15.61
C LEU A 252 6.54 2.38 14.16
N ALA A 253 7.41 1.64 13.49
CA ALA A 253 7.70 1.84 12.07
C ALA A 253 6.43 1.65 11.22
N ILE A 254 5.69 0.56 11.44
CA ILE A 254 4.39 0.31 10.76
C ILE A 254 3.42 1.45 11.07
N ALA A 255 3.22 1.78 12.34
CA ALA A 255 2.27 2.80 12.77
C ALA A 255 2.60 4.17 12.18
N SER A 256 3.87 4.59 12.22
CA SER A 256 4.31 5.87 11.68
C SER A 256 4.03 6.01 10.19
N LEU A 257 4.32 4.96 9.41
CA LEU A 257 4.12 4.95 7.97
C LEU A 257 2.63 4.93 7.61
N VAL A 258 1.82 4.10 8.28
CA VAL A 258 0.37 4.01 8.05
C VAL A 258 -0.31 5.34 8.38
N ILE A 259 0.00 5.95 9.53
CA ILE A 259 -0.56 7.24 9.94
C ILE A 259 -0.17 8.33 8.93
N ALA A 260 1.11 8.38 8.54
CA ALA A 260 1.61 9.38 7.61
C ALA A 260 0.89 9.31 6.25
N ILE A 261 0.72 8.10 5.70
CA ILE A 261 0.05 7.91 4.41
C ILE A 261 -1.45 8.15 4.53
N SER A 262 -2.10 7.78 5.64
CA SER A 262 -3.52 8.08 5.87
C SER A 262 -3.77 9.59 5.90
N ILE A 263 -2.94 10.34 6.62
CA ILE A 263 -3.01 11.81 6.66
C ILE A 263 -2.79 12.40 5.25
N PHE A 264 -1.83 11.87 4.50
CA PHE A 264 -1.57 12.30 3.13
C PHE A 264 -2.76 11.98 2.19
N SER A 265 -3.36 10.80 2.30
CA SER A 265 -4.54 10.39 1.53
C SER A 265 -5.74 11.31 1.81
N ASP A 266 -6.00 11.63 3.07
CA ASP A 266 -7.06 12.57 3.47
C ASP A 266 -6.82 13.97 2.91
N PHE A 267 -5.56 14.44 2.92
CA PHE A 267 -5.19 15.71 2.32
C PHE A 267 -5.41 15.72 0.81
N VAL A 268 -4.98 14.68 0.10
CA VAL A 268 -5.18 14.53 -1.35
C VAL A 268 -6.68 14.53 -1.69
N SER A 269 -7.49 13.82 -0.89
CA SER A 269 -8.95 13.80 -1.04
C SER A 269 -9.55 15.20 -0.93
N LYS A 270 -9.17 15.97 0.09
CA LYS A 270 -9.66 17.35 0.28
C LYS A 270 -9.28 18.27 -0.87
N VAL A 271 -8.07 18.15 -1.39
CA VAL A 271 -7.58 19.02 -2.47
C VAL A 271 -8.21 18.68 -3.81
N LEU A 272 -8.38 17.38 -4.13
CA LEU A 272 -8.84 16.96 -5.47
C LEU A 272 -10.36 16.83 -5.61
N VAL A 273 -11.10 16.61 -4.51
CA VAL A 273 -12.56 16.41 -4.57
C VAL A 273 -13.33 17.70 -4.27
N HIS A 274 -12.77 18.65 -3.52
CA HIS A 274 -13.45 19.91 -3.22
C HIS A 274 -13.21 21.03 -4.25
N GLU A 275 -12.51 20.75 -5.33
CA GLU A 275 -12.32 21.71 -6.46
C GLU A 275 -13.44 21.67 -7.52
N ARG A 276 -14.51 20.88 -7.29
CA ARG A 276 -15.65 20.80 -8.21
C ARG A 276 -16.93 21.32 -7.53
#